data_5ad6515f825bb073c8d742bbcf89feb0
#
_entry.id   5ad6515f825bb073c8d742bbcf89feb0
#
_cell.length_a   1.000
_cell.length_b   1.000
_cell.length_c   1.000
_cell.angle_alpha   90.00
_cell.angle_beta   90.00
_cell.angle_gamma   90.00
#
_symmetry.space_group_name_H-M   'P 1'
#
loop_
_entity.id
_entity.type
_entity.pdbx_description
1 polymer ?
#
loop_
_entity_poly.entity_id
_entity_poly.type
_entity_poly.pdbx_seq_one_letter_code
_entity_poly.pdbx_strand_id
1 'polypeptide(L)'
;MAKHGSRTFGVIGLGNFGSTVATELQRFGNHVIGIDIDEARVAKHAETLSQAMIVDGRDDGALREAGLAECAIGLVAMGSDLEASILATMNLKLIGVPVVWAKATTKTHHRILSKLGVDRIVHPEVEVGQHIAQVLHNPLVRDYVSLGNGYHVVNFRIPESLEGKFLSDLKHKSGFDLRCIGVMRGTEFLGQEGADCALERHDLLLLLGQRKNLRDFAGSL
;
A
#
# COMPACT_ATOMS: atom_id res chain seq x y z
N MET A 1 -1.18 -1.64 -25.06
CA MET A 1 -1.56 -1.96 -23.68
C MET A 1 -2.09 -3.38 -23.65
N ALA A 2 -1.38 -4.32 -23.02
CA ALA A 2 -1.87 -5.67 -22.85
C ALA A 2 -3.11 -5.59 -21.94
N LYS A 3 -4.27 -6.03 -22.43
CA LYS A 3 -5.47 -6.24 -21.61
C LYS A 3 -5.10 -7.30 -20.56
N HIS A 4 -4.78 -6.89 -19.36
CA HIS A 4 -4.79 -7.80 -18.22
C HIS A 4 -6.24 -8.29 -18.11
N GLY A 5 -6.46 -9.57 -18.40
CA GLY A 5 -7.78 -10.16 -18.25
C GLY A 5 -8.29 -9.90 -16.83
N SER A 6 -9.56 -9.56 -16.68
CA SER A 6 -10.23 -9.41 -15.40
C SER A 6 -9.96 -10.66 -14.54
N ARG A 7 -9.44 -10.46 -13.34
CA ARG A 7 -9.18 -11.52 -12.36
C ARG A 7 -10.28 -11.52 -11.32
N THR A 8 -10.56 -12.69 -10.75
CA THR A 8 -11.47 -12.81 -9.62
C THR A 8 -10.69 -12.76 -8.30
N PHE A 9 -11.12 -11.91 -7.41
CA PHE A 9 -10.55 -11.74 -6.07
C PHE A 9 -11.58 -12.05 -5.00
N GLY A 10 -11.19 -12.80 -3.98
CA GLY A 10 -11.99 -13.00 -2.77
C GLY A 10 -11.47 -12.12 -1.64
N VAL A 11 -12.35 -11.39 -0.96
CA VAL A 11 -12.01 -10.57 0.21
C VAL A 11 -12.85 -10.99 1.39
N ILE A 12 -12.22 -11.55 2.42
CA ILE A 12 -12.85 -11.98 3.66
C ILE A 12 -12.63 -10.91 4.74
N GLY A 13 -13.74 -10.30 5.19
CA GLY A 13 -13.75 -9.17 6.12
C GLY A 13 -13.86 -7.84 5.39
N LEU A 14 -15.05 -7.23 5.44
CA LEU A 14 -15.37 -5.93 4.82
C LEU A 14 -15.29 -4.76 5.82
N GLY A 15 -14.38 -4.87 6.81
CA GLY A 15 -13.98 -3.73 7.63
C GLY A 15 -13.24 -2.67 6.81
N ASN A 16 -12.75 -1.58 7.45
CA ASN A 16 -12.13 -0.45 6.76
C ASN A 16 -11.05 -0.86 5.75
N PHE A 17 -10.14 -1.75 6.14
CA PHE A 17 -9.07 -2.18 5.24
C PHE A 17 -9.59 -3.06 4.09
N GLY A 18 -10.35 -4.12 4.41
CA GLY A 18 -10.83 -5.06 3.40
C GLY A 18 -11.78 -4.42 2.40
N SER A 19 -12.71 -3.59 2.85
CA SER A 19 -13.63 -2.88 1.97
C SER A 19 -12.92 -1.89 1.05
N THR A 20 -11.91 -1.17 1.54
CA THR A 20 -11.10 -0.27 0.72
C THR A 20 -10.38 -1.06 -0.38
N VAL A 21 -9.71 -2.18 -0.04
CA VAL A 21 -9.04 -3.03 -1.02
C VAL A 21 -10.02 -3.59 -2.03
N ALA A 22 -11.17 -4.11 -1.58
CA ALA A 22 -12.19 -4.68 -2.45
C ALA A 22 -12.72 -3.64 -3.46
N THR A 23 -13.07 -2.44 -2.99
CA THR A 23 -13.56 -1.34 -3.83
C THR A 23 -12.54 -0.90 -4.87
N GLU A 24 -11.27 -0.75 -4.48
CA GLU A 24 -10.22 -0.36 -5.43
C GLU A 24 -9.93 -1.47 -6.46
N LEU A 25 -9.93 -2.74 -6.07
CA LEU A 25 -9.81 -3.85 -7.01
C LEU A 25 -10.96 -3.86 -8.04
N GLN A 26 -12.19 -3.59 -7.58
CA GLN A 26 -13.37 -3.44 -8.46
C GLN A 26 -13.20 -2.26 -9.43
N ARG A 27 -12.70 -1.11 -8.96
CA ARG A 27 -12.41 0.08 -9.80
C ARG A 27 -11.35 -0.20 -10.87
N PHE A 28 -10.41 -1.10 -10.61
CA PHE A 28 -9.45 -1.58 -11.60
C PHE A 28 -10.03 -2.55 -12.63
N GLY A 29 -11.33 -2.81 -12.58
CA GLY A 29 -12.05 -3.67 -13.54
C GLY A 29 -11.96 -5.16 -13.25
N ASN A 30 -11.62 -5.54 -12.01
CA ASN A 30 -11.61 -6.94 -11.60
C ASN A 30 -12.98 -7.37 -11.09
N HIS A 31 -13.22 -8.68 -11.07
CA HIS A 31 -14.36 -9.28 -10.40
C HIS A 31 -14.04 -9.50 -8.92
N VAL A 32 -14.83 -8.94 -8.01
CA VAL A 32 -14.55 -9.01 -6.58
C VAL A 32 -15.72 -9.63 -5.82
N ILE A 33 -15.44 -10.71 -5.08
CA ILE A 33 -16.32 -11.35 -4.13
C ILE A 33 -15.92 -10.91 -2.74
N GLY A 34 -16.73 -10.07 -2.09
CA GLY A 34 -16.54 -9.62 -0.72
C GLY A 34 -17.45 -10.38 0.25
N ILE A 35 -16.91 -10.86 1.36
CA ILE A 35 -17.71 -11.52 2.38
C ILE A 35 -17.42 -10.96 3.78
N ASP A 36 -18.44 -10.89 4.61
CA ASP A 36 -18.38 -10.58 6.04
C ASP A 36 -19.54 -11.28 6.76
N ILE A 37 -19.42 -11.52 8.05
CA ILE A 37 -20.54 -12.02 8.87
C ILE A 37 -21.51 -10.89 9.25
N ASP A 38 -21.07 -9.65 9.18
CA ASP A 38 -21.83 -8.45 9.53
C ASP A 38 -22.68 -8.00 8.31
N GLU A 39 -24.00 -8.17 8.42
CA GLU A 39 -24.95 -7.79 7.38
C GLU A 39 -24.85 -6.31 6.99
N ALA A 40 -24.62 -5.41 7.96
CA ALA A 40 -24.54 -3.98 7.68
C ALA A 40 -23.30 -3.64 6.82
N ARG A 41 -22.17 -4.34 7.03
CA ARG A 41 -20.98 -4.19 6.19
C ARG A 41 -21.22 -4.72 4.78
N VAL A 42 -21.86 -5.88 4.67
CA VAL A 42 -22.19 -6.48 3.36
C VAL A 42 -23.13 -5.57 2.58
N ALA A 43 -24.22 -5.12 3.19
CA ALA A 43 -25.21 -4.25 2.57
C ALA A 43 -24.60 -2.95 2.02
N LYS A 44 -23.63 -2.37 2.75
CA LYS A 44 -22.93 -1.15 2.33
C LYS A 44 -22.16 -1.29 1.02
N HIS A 45 -21.74 -2.52 0.68
CA HIS A 45 -20.91 -2.79 -0.49
C HIS A 45 -21.61 -3.60 -1.59
N ALA A 46 -22.92 -3.93 -1.39
CA ALA A 46 -23.70 -4.75 -2.32
C ALA A 46 -23.81 -4.16 -3.74
N GLU A 47 -23.87 -2.83 -3.86
CA GLU A 47 -23.94 -2.16 -5.17
C GLU A 47 -22.57 -1.82 -5.77
N THR A 48 -21.50 -1.93 -4.96
CA THR A 48 -20.16 -1.52 -5.38
C THR A 48 -19.32 -2.70 -5.87
N LEU A 49 -19.43 -3.84 -5.20
CA LEU A 49 -18.68 -5.05 -5.54
C LEU A 49 -19.45 -5.91 -6.54
N SER A 50 -18.74 -6.78 -7.26
CA SER A 50 -19.38 -7.75 -8.15
C SER A 50 -20.33 -8.68 -7.39
N GLN A 51 -19.92 -9.09 -6.18
CA GLN A 51 -20.73 -9.84 -5.23
C GLN A 51 -20.35 -9.42 -3.80
N ALA A 52 -21.34 -9.23 -2.95
CA ALA A 52 -21.16 -9.03 -1.52
C ALA A 52 -22.12 -9.95 -0.77
N MET A 53 -21.60 -10.81 0.10
CA MET A 53 -22.38 -11.88 0.72
C MET A 53 -22.13 -11.99 2.22
N ILE A 54 -23.16 -12.35 2.96
CA ILE A 54 -23.08 -12.64 4.40
C ILE A 54 -22.61 -14.08 4.53
N VAL A 55 -21.33 -14.28 4.84
CA VAL A 55 -20.71 -15.61 4.94
C VAL A 55 -19.72 -15.61 6.11
N ASP A 56 -19.73 -16.68 6.89
CA ASP A 56 -18.71 -16.91 7.91
C ASP A 56 -17.46 -17.51 7.26
N GLY A 57 -16.35 -16.76 7.32
CA GLY A 57 -15.06 -17.20 6.78
C GLY A 57 -14.48 -18.45 7.47
N ARG A 58 -15.03 -18.86 8.61
CA ARG A 58 -14.63 -20.09 9.32
C ARG A 58 -15.26 -21.37 8.73
N ASP A 59 -16.24 -21.23 7.85
CA ASP A 59 -16.93 -22.34 7.20
C ASP A 59 -16.42 -22.52 5.76
N ASP A 60 -15.63 -23.57 5.52
CA ASP A 60 -15.05 -23.85 4.20
C ASP A 60 -16.09 -24.25 3.16
N GLY A 61 -17.20 -24.90 3.57
CA GLY A 61 -18.34 -25.22 2.71
C GLY A 61 -19.03 -23.95 2.21
N ALA A 62 -19.33 -23.02 3.13
CA ALA A 62 -19.92 -21.73 2.78
C ALA A 62 -18.99 -20.88 1.88
N LEU A 63 -17.67 -20.94 2.08
CA LEU A 63 -16.71 -20.28 1.18
C LEU A 63 -16.72 -20.85 -0.23
N ARG A 64 -16.88 -22.18 -0.39
CA ARG A 64 -17.01 -22.82 -1.71
C ARG A 64 -18.30 -22.41 -2.40
N GLU A 65 -19.42 -22.44 -1.68
CA GLU A 65 -20.74 -22.03 -2.22
C GLU A 65 -20.74 -20.55 -2.62
N ALA A 66 -20.00 -19.71 -1.91
CA ALA A 66 -19.80 -18.32 -2.25
C ALA A 66 -18.86 -18.08 -3.46
N GLY A 67 -18.27 -19.14 -4.03
CA GLY A 67 -17.42 -19.05 -5.22
C GLY A 67 -15.97 -18.66 -4.94
N LEU A 68 -15.50 -18.68 -3.69
CA LEU A 68 -14.14 -18.27 -3.37
C LEU A 68 -13.09 -19.25 -3.90
N ALA A 69 -13.45 -20.50 -4.16
CA ALA A 69 -12.56 -21.49 -4.77
C ALA A 69 -12.09 -21.10 -6.18
N GLU A 70 -12.89 -20.30 -6.90
CA GLU A 70 -12.59 -19.83 -8.26
C GLU A 70 -11.75 -18.52 -8.27
N CYS A 71 -11.43 -17.98 -7.10
CA CYS A 71 -10.65 -16.76 -6.99
C CYS A 71 -9.17 -17.04 -7.31
N ALA A 72 -8.57 -16.17 -8.13
CA ALA A 72 -7.13 -16.20 -8.37
C ALA A 72 -6.32 -15.80 -7.13
N ILE A 73 -6.88 -14.89 -6.31
CA ILE A 73 -6.27 -14.39 -5.07
C ILE A 73 -7.36 -14.23 -4.02
N GLY A 74 -7.07 -14.71 -2.80
CA GLY A 74 -7.89 -14.48 -1.61
C GLY A 74 -7.18 -13.58 -0.62
N LEU A 75 -7.88 -12.56 -0.10
CA LEU A 75 -7.40 -11.67 0.96
C LEU A 75 -8.21 -11.90 2.24
N VAL A 76 -7.56 -12.29 3.32
CA VAL A 76 -8.13 -12.29 4.66
C VAL A 76 -7.80 -10.97 5.35
N ALA A 77 -8.82 -10.12 5.51
CA ALA A 77 -8.69 -8.74 6.00
C ALA A 77 -9.20 -8.56 7.45
N MET A 78 -9.43 -9.67 8.17
CA MET A 78 -9.86 -9.65 9.57
C MET A 78 -8.69 -9.37 10.50
N GLY A 79 -8.88 -8.49 11.49
CA GLY A 79 -7.80 -8.12 12.41
C GLY A 79 -8.18 -8.17 13.88
N SER A 80 -9.46 -8.07 14.23
CA SER A 80 -9.95 -8.07 15.60
C SER A 80 -10.15 -9.46 16.20
N ASP A 81 -10.36 -10.46 15.35
CA ASP A 81 -10.54 -11.87 15.73
C ASP A 81 -9.43 -12.71 15.15
N LEU A 82 -8.50 -13.12 16.02
CA LEU A 82 -7.34 -13.92 15.63
C LEU A 82 -7.74 -15.32 15.17
N GLU A 83 -8.68 -15.96 15.86
CA GLU A 83 -9.16 -17.30 15.54
C GLU A 83 -9.84 -17.32 14.18
N ALA A 84 -10.80 -16.42 13.97
CA ALA A 84 -11.50 -16.31 12.70
C ALA A 84 -10.54 -16.02 11.52
N SER A 85 -9.53 -15.17 11.73
CA SER A 85 -8.53 -14.88 10.71
C SER A 85 -7.68 -16.10 10.34
N ILE A 86 -7.28 -16.90 11.34
CA ILE A 86 -6.50 -18.14 11.12
C ILE A 86 -7.36 -19.16 10.38
N LEU A 87 -8.60 -19.40 10.84
CA LEU A 87 -9.50 -20.38 10.22
C LEU A 87 -9.84 -19.98 8.77
N ALA A 88 -10.20 -18.73 8.51
CA ALA A 88 -10.47 -18.27 7.17
C ALA A 88 -9.26 -18.42 6.23
N THR A 89 -8.05 -18.17 6.75
CA THR A 89 -6.81 -18.36 5.99
C THR A 89 -6.57 -19.84 5.65
N MET A 90 -6.77 -20.72 6.62
CA MET A 90 -6.67 -22.17 6.41
C MET A 90 -7.71 -22.64 5.39
N ASN A 91 -8.95 -22.17 5.51
CA ASN A 91 -10.04 -22.52 4.62
C ASN A 91 -9.79 -22.07 3.18
N LEU A 92 -9.31 -20.85 2.94
CA LEU A 92 -8.93 -20.43 1.59
C LEU A 92 -7.89 -21.36 0.95
N LYS A 93 -6.88 -21.79 1.73
CA LYS A 93 -5.90 -22.77 1.24
C LYS A 93 -6.51 -24.15 1.02
N LEU A 94 -7.37 -24.61 1.92
CA LEU A 94 -8.06 -25.90 1.84
C LEU A 94 -8.98 -25.99 0.61
N ILE A 95 -9.68 -24.89 0.29
CA ILE A 95 -10.54 -24.83 -0.90
C ILE A 95 -9.77 -24.64 -2.21
N GLY A 96 -8.44 -24.45 -2.14
CA GLY A 96 -7.56 -24.44 -3.30
C GLY A 96 -7.30 -23.07 -3.91
N VAL A 97 -7.56 -21.96 -3.19
CA VAL A 97 -7.20 -20.61 -3.69
C VAL A 97 -5.67 -20.53 -3.89
N PRO A 98 -5.20 -20.23 -5.12
CA PRO A 98 -3.77 -20.35 -5.46
C PRO A 98 -2.88 -19.38 -4.70
N VAL A 99 -3.34 -18.17 -4.44
CA VAL A 99 -2.59 -17.12 -3.75
C VAL A 99 -3.42 -16.56 -2.61
N VAL A 100 -2.89 -16.65 -1.40
CA VAL A 100 -3.58 -16.18 -0.19
C VAL A 100 -2.75 -15.07 0.48
N TRP A 101 -3.38 -13.92 0.63
CA TRP A 101 -2.84 -12.81 1.41
C TRP A 101 -3.62 -12.69 2.72
N ALA A 102 -2.94 -12.26 3.78
CA ALA A 102 -3.60 -12.06 5.06
C ALA A 102 -3.07 -10.84 5.80
N LYS A 103 -3.99 -10.14 6.48
CA LYS A 103 -3.66 -9.05 7.39
C LYS A 103 -3.23 -9.62 8.74
N ALA A 104 -2.10 -9.18 9.26
CA ALA A 104 -1.68 -9.47 10.62
C ALA A 104 -1.68 -8.21 11.48
N THR A 105 -2.16 -8.33 12.71
CA THR A 105 -2.22 -7.22 13.69
C THR A 105 -1.12 -7.29 14.74
N THR A 106 -0.55 -8.47 14.97
CA THR A 106 0.50 -8.71 15.98
C THR A 106 1.64 -9.54 15.41
N LYS A 107 2.80 -9.51 16.08
CA LYS A 107 3.94 -10.38 15.73
C LYS A 107 3.60 -11.87 15.86
N THR A 108 2.78 -12.24 16.84
CA THR A 108 2.33 -13.62 17.02
C THR A 108 1.42 -14.04 15.87
N HIS A 109 0.46 -13.20 15.47
CA HIS A 109 -0.41 -13.43 14.33
C HIS A 109 0.42 -13.62 13.05
N HIS A 110 1.39 -12.74 12.79
CA HIS A 110 2.31 -12.87 11.66
C HIS A 110 3.02 -14.24 11.64
N ARG A 111 3.55 -14.67 12.79
CA ARG A 111 4.25 -15.97 12.89
C ARG A 111 3.33 -17.15 12.56
N ILE A 112 2.08 -17.12 13.02
CA ILE A 112 1.09 -18.16 12.73
C ILE A 112 0.77 -18.18 11.24
N LEU A 113 0.42 -17.04 10.64
CA LEU A 113 0.12 -16.92 9.22
C LEU A 113 1.30 -17.35 8.33
N SER A 114 2.52 -17.01 8.73
CA SER A 114 3.74 -17.45 8.04
C SER A 114 3.91 -18.97 8.08
N LYS A 115 3.57 -19.62 9.20
CA LYS A 115 3.60 -21.09 9.33
C LYS A 115 2.49 -21.78 8.54
N LEU A 116 1.37 -21.12 8.34
CA LEU A 116 0.30 -21.58 7.45
C LEU A 116 0.65 -21.46 5.95
N GLY A 117 1.80 -20.88 5.64
CA GLY A 117 2.26 -20.73 4.26
C GLY A 117 1.46 -19.68 3.48
N VAL A 118 1.07 -18.58 4.12
CA VAL A 118 0.45 -17.43 3.46
C VAL A 118 1.46 -16.81 2.50
N ASP A 119 1.04 -16.49 1.28
CA ASP A 119 1.92 -15.99 0.24
C ASP A 119 2.37 -14.55 0.52
N ARG A 120 1.51 -13.75 1.16
CA ARG A 120 1.87 -12.41 1.64
C ARG A 120 1.11 -12.04 2.90
N ILE A 121 1.85 -11.52 3.88
CA ILE A 121 1.31 -10.99 5.12
C ILE A 121 1.51 -9.48 5.11
N VAL A 122 0.44 -8.73 5.37
CA VAL A 122 0.43 -7.26 5.38
C VAL A 122 0.13 -6.75 6.79
N HIS A 123 0.75 -5.62 7.15
CA HIS A 123 0.58 -4.94 8.43
C HIS A 123 0.15 -3.47 8.21
N PRO A 124 -1.06 -3.21 7.70
CA PRO A 124 -1.46 -1.88 7.24
C PRO A 124 -1.25 -0.78 8.28
N GLU A 125 -1.61 -1.05 9.54
CA GLU A 125 -1.47 -0.07 10.62
C GLU A 125 0.00 0.26 10.92
N VAL A 126 0.88 -0.73 10.86
CA VAL A 126 2.33 -0.53 11.07
C VAL A 126 2.95 0.21 9.90
N GLU A 127 2.64 -0.21 8.68
CA GLU A 127 3.17 0.37 7.45
C GLU A 127 2.76 1.83 7.30
N VAL A 128 1.46 2.13 7.48
CA VAL A 128 0.94 3.50 7.43
C VAL A 128 1.44 4.33 8.62
N GLY A 129 1.50 3.76 9.83
CA GLY A 129 2.02 4.44 11.02
C GLY A 129 3.49 4.84 10.86
N GLN A 130 4.33 3.96 10.28
CA GLN A 130 5.73 4.28 9.97
C GLN A 130 5.84 5.38 8.91
N HIS A 131 5.00 5.35 7.88
CA HIS A 131 4.93 6.39 6.85
C HIS A 131 4.58 7.75 7.47
N ILE A 132 3.49 7.83 8.23
CA ILE A 132 3.05 9.07 8.88
C ILE A 132 4.11 9.61 9.85
N ALA A 133 4.77 8.73 10.63
CA ALA A 133 5.84 9.15 11.53
C ALA A 133 7.02 9.80 10.79
N GLN A 134 7.38 9.33 9.58
CA GLN A 134 8.42 9.97 8.76
C GLN A 134 8.00 11.37 8.31
N VAL A 135 6.76 11.52 7.84
CA VAL A 135 6.21 12.82 7.40
C VAL A 135 6.12 13.81 8.56
N LEU A 136 5.66 13.37 9.73
CA LEU A 136 5.57 14.22 10.92
C LEU A 136 6.93 14.61 11.50
N HIS A 137 7.93 13.73 11.38
CA HIS A 137 9.26 13.98 11.92
C HIS A 137 9.99 15.13 11.20
N ASN A 138 9.73 15.30 9.89
CA ASN A 138 10.37 16.35 9.10
C ASN A 138 9.31 17.19 8.35
N PRO A 139 9.11 18.47 8.73
CA PRO A 139 8.10 19.34 8.11
C PRO A 139 8.30 19.60 6.61
N LEU A 140 9.51 19.40 6.10
CA LEU A 140 9.81 19.55 4.66
C LEU A 140 9.41 18.30 3.86
N VAL A 141 9.26 17.13 4.50
CA VAL A 141 8.83 15.89 3.85
C VAL A 141 7.32 15.94 3.62
N ARG A 142 6.91 15.81 2.37
CA ARG A 142 5.50 15.74 1.98
C ARG A 142 5.03 14.31 1.78
N ASP A 143 5.91 13.47 1.26
CA ASP A 143 5.62 12.08 1.00
C ASP A 143 6.91 11.25 1.06
N TYR A 144 6.74 9.96 1.35
CA TYR A 144 7.84 9.05 1.59
C TYR A 144 7.48 7.65 1.10
N VAL A 145 8.16 7.19 0.06
CA VAL A 145 7.93 5.87 -0.55
C VAL A 145 9.15 4.98 -0.31
N SER A 146 8.97 3.86 0.36
CA SER A 146 10.02 2.86 0.52
C SER A 146 10.13 1.97 -0.72
N LEU A 147 11.33 1.83 -1.26
CA LEU A 147 11.63 0.94 -2.38
C LEU A 147 12.21 -0.42 -1.92
N GLY A 148 12.34 -0.62 -0.61
CA GLY A 148 13.05 -1.77 -0.04
C GLY A 148 14.56 -1.54 0.07
N ASN A 149 15.26 -2.46 0.74
CA ASN A 149 16.71 -2.46 0.93
C ASN A 149 17.31 -1.12 1.46
N GLY A 150 16.52 -0.36 2.23
CA GLY A 150 16.95 0.93 2.79
C GLY A 150 16.90 2.11 1.84
N TYR A 151 16.44 1.91 0.58
CA TYR A 151 16.26 2.99 -0.39
C TYR A 151 14.83 3.54 -0.36
N HIS A 152 14.72 4.85 -0.57
CA HIS A 152 13.47 5.59 -0.51
C HIS A 152 13.42 6.69 -1.57
N VAL A 153 12.21 6.98 -2.05
CA VAL A 153 11.91 8.21 -2.77
C VAL A 153 11.17 9.13 -1.81
N VAL A 154 11.62 10.37 -1.72
CA VAL A 154 11.05 11.37 -0.80
C VAL A 154 10.72 12.64 -1.57
N ASN A 155 9.54 13.19 -1.32
CA ASN A 155 9.13 14.51 -1.77
C ASN A 155 9.46 15.53 -0.70
N PHE A 156 10.42 16.41 -0.99
CA PHE A 156 10.75 17.54 -0.13
C PHE A 156 10.13 18.82 -0.65
N ARG A 157 9.46 19.57 0.22
CA ARG A 157 9.11 20.96 -0.07
C ARG A 157 10.38 21.78 -0.08
N ILE A 158 10.58 22.58 -1.11
CA ILE A 158 11.70 23.51 -1.21
C ILE A 158 11.60 24.55 -0.07
N PRO A 159 12.61 24.65 0.82
CA PRO A 159 12.70 25.73 1.81
C PRO A 159 13.11 27.05 1.15
N GLU A 160 12.84 28.17 1.81
CA GLU A 160 13.22 29.51 1.32
C GLU A 160 14.72 29.65 1.01
N SER A 161 15.58 28.91 1.73
CA SER A 161 17.03 28.89 1.50
C SER A 161 17.45 28.35 0.12
N LEU A 162 16.59 27.64 -0.56
CA LEU A 162 16.82 27.05 -1.89
C LEU A 162 16.05 27.77 -3.02
N GLU A 163 15.19 28.72 -2.70
CA GLU A 163 14.45 29.49 -3.69
C GLU A 163 15.42 30.27 -4.61
N GLY A 164 15.19 30.21 -5.91
CA GLY A 164 16.04 30.84 -6.94
C GLY A 164 17.34 30.11 -7.26
N LYS A 165 17.71 29.02 -6.54
CA LYS A 165 18.86 28.19 -6.90
C LYS A 165 18.48 27.23 -8.02
N PHE A 166 19.48 26.84 -8.82
CA PHE A 166 19.26 25.85 -9.86
C PHE A 166 19.35 24.41 -9.32
N LEU A 167 18.61 23.51 -9.95
CA LEU A 167 18.63 22.08 -9.61
C LEU A 167 20.05 21.49 -9.68
N SER A 168 20.86 21.94 -10.65
CA SER A 168 22.27 21.56 -10.79
C SER A 168 23.12 21.94 -9.56
N ASP A 169 22.83 23.06 -8.92
CA ASP A 169 23.56 23.49 -7.72
C ASP A 169 23.41 22.51 -6.56
N LEU A 170 22.27 21.82 -6.48
CA LEU A 170 22.01 20.80 -5.45
C LEU A 170 22.85 19.53 -5.69
N LYS A 171 23.08 19.17 -6.96
CA LYS A 171 23.88 17.98 -7.33
C LYS A 171 25.35 18.14 -6.94
N HIS A 172 25.89 19.36 -6.96
CA HIS A 172 27.30 19.63 -6.69
C HIS A 172 27.61 19.92 -5.21
N LYS A 173 26.63 20.43 -4.46
CA LYS A 173 26.83 20.83 -3.06
C LYS A 173 26.58 19.74 -2.04
N SER A 174 25.83 18.70 -2.39
CA SER A 174 25.52 17.63 -1.45
C SER A 174 26.60 16.56 -1.52
N GLY A 175 27.49 16.49 -0.52
CA GLY A 175 28.36 15.32 -0.29
C GLY A 175 27.54 14.06 0.08
N PHE A 176 26.22 14.08 -0.19
CA PHE A 176 25.29 12.99 0.07
C PHE A 176 25.09 12.17 -1.21
N ASP A 177 25.11 10.85 -1.09
CA ASP A 177 24.79 9.93 -2.17
C ASP A 177 23.26 9.92 -2.39
N LEU A 178 22.76 10.97 -3.08
CA LEU A 178 21.38 11.20 -3.41
C LEU A 178 21.22 11.42 -4.91
N ARG A 179 20.17 10.82 -5.47
CA ARG A 179 19.78 11.07 -6.86
C ARG A 179 18.54 11.97 -6.90
N CYS A 180 18.67 13.13 -7.49
CA CYS A 180 17.53 13.95 -7.82
C CYS A 180 16.80 13.35 -9.03
N ILE A 181 15.52 13.04 -8.85
CA ILE A 181 14.65 12.52 -9.91
C ILE A 181 14.09 13.68 -10.72
N GLY A 182 13.71 14.79 -10.06
CA GLY A 182 13.13 15.97 -10.66
C GLY A 182 12.41 16.85 -9.66
N VAL A 183 11.67 17.80 -10.17
CA VAL A 183 10.89 18.77 -9.39
C VAL A 183 9.44 18.73 -9.85
N MET A 184 8.51 18.71 -8.90
CA MET A 184 7.08 18.92 -9.16
C MET A 184 6.71 20.36 -8.83
N ARG A 185 6.23 21.10 -9.83
CA ARG A 185 5.68 22.45 -9.70
C ARG A 185 4.18 22.39 -10.00
N GLY A 186 3.36 22.40 -8.95
CA GLY A 186 1.93 22.12 -9.10
C GLY A 186 1.69 20.73 -9.68
N THR A 187 1.17 20.66 -10.89
CA THR A 187 0.93 19.41 -11.64
C THR A 187 2.00 19.08 -12.69
N GLU A 188 2.98 19.99 -12.88
CA GLU A 188 4.02 19.86 -13.88
C GLU A 188 5.26 19.18 -13.30
N PHE A 189 5.83 18.22 -14.05
CA PHE A 189 7.09 17.58 -13.70
C PHE A 189 8.23 18.21 -14.50
N LEU A 190 9.18 18.84 -13.78
CA LEU A 190 10.33 19.54 -14.32
C LEU A 190 11.61 18.73 -14.08
N GLY A 191 12.65 19.03 -14.89
CA GLY A 191 13.97 18.38 -14.75
C GLY A 191 14.05 17.01 -15.42
N GLN A 192 13.15 16.69 -16.34
CA GLN A 192 13.28 15.52 -17.20
C GLN A 192 14.58 15.57 -17.99
N GLU A 193 15.20 14.39 -18.19
CA GLU A 193 16.41 14.21 -19.00
C GLU A 193 17.62 15.04 -18.55
N GLY A 194 17.63 15.50 -17.28
CA GLY A 194 18.72 16.30 -16.74
C GLY A 194 18.61 17.78 -17.04
N ALA A 195 17.47 18.26 -17.58
CA ALA A 195 17.19 19.67 -17.76
C ALA A 195 17.33 20.41 -16.41
N ASP A 196 18.06 21.51 -16.43
CA ASP A 196 18.21 22.34 -15.24
C ASP A 196 17.01 23.27 -15.11
N CYS A 197 16.57 23.52 -13.88
CA CYS A 197 15.49 24.47 -13.60
C CYS A 197 15.77 25.25 -12.33
N ALA A 198 15.35 26.53 -12.32
CA ALA A 198 15.35 27.34 -11.10
C ALA A 198 14.26 26.84 -10.16
N LEU A 199 14.59 26.68 -8.89
CA LEU A 199 13.67 26.22 -7.86
C LEU A 199 12.80 27.39 -7.37
N GLU A 200 11.49 27.15 -7.27
CA GLU A 200 10.53 28.13 -6.81
C GLU A 200 9.87 27.70 -5.50
N ARG A 201 9.33 28.69 -4.81
CA ARG A 201 8.55 28.45 -3.57
C ARG A 201 7.41 27.46 -3.84
N HIS A 202 7.24 26.49 -2.94
CA HIS A 202 6.27 25.40 -3.02
C HIS A 202 6.60 24.26 -4.00
N ASP A 203 7.70 24.32 -4.75
CA ASP A 203 8.16 23.17 -5.50
C ASP A 203 8.41 21.97 -4.58
N LEU A 204 8.20 20.77 -5.12
CA LEU A 204 8.52 19.52 -4.46
C LEU A 204 9.71 18.88 -5.16
N LEU A 205 10.82 18.76 -4.44
CA LEU A 205 12.03 18.10 -4.92
C LEU A 205 11.93 16.60 -4.67
N LEU A 206 12.00 15.79 -5.73
CA LEU A 206 11.97 14.33 -5.64
C LEU A 206 13.40 13.80 -5.54
N LEU A 207 13.73 13.21 -4.40
CA LEU A 207 15.03 12.63 -4.12
C LEU A 207 14.95 11.13 -3.89
N LEU A 208 15.85 10.39 -4.52
CA LEU A 208 16.09 8.97 -4.29
C LEU A 208 17.40 8.79 -3.52
N GLY A 209 17.40 7.99 -2.48
CA GLY A 209 18.59 7.62 -1.74
C GLY A 209 18.35 6.73 -0.54
N GLN A 210 19.43 6.44 0.17
CA GLN A 210 19.35 5.73 1.43
C GLN A 210 18.77 6.64 2.52
N ARG A 211 18.04 6.05 3.46
CA ARG A 211 17.37 6.76 4.57
C ARG A 211 18.29 7.70 5.32
N LYS A 212 19.55 7.28 5.58
CA LYS A 212 20.53 8.11 6.27
C LYS A 212 20.83 9.38 5.49
N ASN A 213 21.16 9.25 4.19
CA ASN A 213 21.53 10.37 3.34
C ASN A 213 20.38 11.36 3.13
N LEU A 214 19.15 10.85 2.96
CA LEU A 214 17.94 11.68 2.87
C LEU A 214 17.69 12.49 4.15
N ARG A 215 17.89 11.88 5.33
CA ARG A 215 17.76 12.57 6.61
C ARG A 215 18.85 13.61 6.81
N ASP A 216 20.10 13.26 6.51
CA ASP A 216 21.23 14.16 6.69
C ASP A 216 21.12 15.37 5.73
N PHE A 217 20.66 15.14 4.49
CA PHE A 217 20.31 16.21 3.55
C PHE A 217 19.21 17.12 4.10
N ALA A 218 18.11 16.55 4.58
CA ALA A 218 17.01 17.31 5.15
C ALA A 218 17.43 18.15 6.38
N GLY A 219 18.38 17.65 7.18
CA GLY A 219 18.94 18.39 8.31
C GLY A 219 19.93 19.50 7.92
N SER A 220 20.39 19.51 6.66
CA SER A 220 21.30 20.54 6.11
C SER A 220 20.58 21.71 5.42
N LEU A 221 19.25 21.64 5.27
CA LEU A 221 18.40 22.66 4.64
C LEU A 221 17.93 23.70 5.65
#